data_65b90197d9008f6f7bf8e251b5485e80
#
_entry.id   65b90197d9008f6f7bf8e251b5485e80
#
_cell.length_a   1.000
_cell.length_b   1.000
_cell.length_c   1.000
_cell.angle_alpha   90.00
_cell.angle_beta   90.00
_cell.angle_gamma   90.00
#
_symmetry.space_group_name_H-M   'P 1'
#
loop_
_entity.id
_entity.type
_entity.pdbx_description
1 polymer ?
#
loop_
_entity_poly.entity_id
_entity_poly.type
_entity_poly.pdbx_seq_one_letter_code
_entity_poly.pdbx_strand_id
1 'polypeptide(L)'
;MDYCFENRCEVNESMIAEYFKTQQKKNRILFGLVMVTGVLLVIRFFMGLLVKHTVTSFGLVTMVVIVFAIYFIYCFPSVETKKAIGCFREFAGGQSAVITYQFADTIRVACGEKMMEFEYKQIMGFDFWEVHLVLTVPRKAMLFIAKDSFTKGTFEELKQFLREKRPDAKILK
;
A
#
# COMPACT_ATOMS: atom_id res chain seq x y z
N MET A 1 -14.18 -3.91 -28.24
CA MET A 1 -14.02 -2.63 -27.51
C MET A 1 -12.61 -2.14 -27.74
N ASP A 2 -12.46 -0.91 -28.21
CA ASP A 2 -11.13 -0.32 -28.38
C ASP A 2 -10.63 0.19 -27.03
N TYR A 3 -9.51 -0.37 -26.56
CA TYR A 3 -8.79 0.14 -25.39
C TYR A 3 -7.72 1.15 -25.83
N CYS A 4 -7.52 2.17 -24.98
CA CYS A 4 -6.55 3.24 -25.25
C CYS A 4 -5.13 2.80 -24.93
N PHE A 5 -4.96 2.04 -23.84
CA PHE A 5 -3.65 1.57 -23.35
C PHE A 5 -3.71 0.09 -23.00
N GLU A 6 -2.62 -0.60 -23.28
CA GLU A 6 -2.41 -1.98 -22.84
C GLU A 6 -1.01 -2.15 -22.28
N ASN A 7 -0.93 -2.77 -21.10
CA ASN A 7 0.31 -3.09 -20.44
C ASN A 7 0.31 -4.57 -20.02
N ARG A 8 1.42 -5.25 -20.21
CA ARG A 8 1.58 -6.66 -19.83
C ARG A 8 2.77 -6.82 -18.90
N CYS A 9 2.49 -6.99 -17.63
CA CYS A 9 3.49 -7.02 -16.56
C CYS A 9 3.53 -8.39 -15.88
N GLU A 10 4.73 -8.91 -15.66
CA GLU A 10 4.93 -10.06 -14.79
C GLU A 10 4.97 -9.57 -13.34
N VAL A 11 4.05 -10.06 -12.54
CA VAL A 11 3.93 -9.75 -11.10
C VAL A 11 4.19 -10.99 -10.29
N ASN A 12 4.99 -10.87 -9.23
CA ASN A 12 5.28 -11.95 -8.30
C ASN A 12 5.14 -11.50 -6.84
N GLU A 13 5.04 -12.48 -5.93
CA GLU A 13 4.87 -12.22 -4.50
C GLU A 13 6.04 -11.43 -3.89
N SER A 14 7.28 -11.66 -4.37
CA SER A 14 8.46 -10.96 -3.88
C SER A 14 8.39 -9.46 -4.20
N MET A 15 7.91 -9.10 -5.38
CA MET A 15 7.71 -7.72 -5.80
C MET A 15 6.67 -7.00 -4.92
N ILE A 16 5.57 -7.67 -4.59
CA ILE A 16 4.56 -7.15 -3.68
C ILE A 16 5.17 -6.92 -2.28
N ALA A 17 5.90 -7.90 -1.76
CA ALA A 17 6.54 -7.81 -0.45
C ALA A 17 7.59 -6.67 -0.41
N GLU A 18 8.37 -6.49 -1.47
CA GLU A 18 9.38 -5.44 -1.58
C GLU A 18 8.76 -4.04 -1.67
N TYR A 19 7.68 -3.89 -2.43
CA TYR A 19 6.90 -2.66 -2.45
C TYR A 19 6.45 -2.25 -1.04
N PHE A 20 5.82 -3.15 -0.28
CA PHE A 20 5.41 -2.87 1.09
C PHE A 20 6.59 -2.53 2.01
N LYS A 21 7.71 -3.24 1.88
CA LYS A 21 8.93 -2.96 2.65
C LYS A 21 9.47 -1.56 2.35
N THR A 22 9.39 -1.12 1.09
CA THR A 22 9.81 0.22 0.67
C THR A 22 8.87 1.29 1.23
N GLN A 23 7.56 1.05 1.22
CA GLN A 23 6.58 1.96 1.83
C GLN A 23 6.79 2.09 3.35
N GLN A 24 7.11 1.00 4.02
CA GLN A 24 7.45 1.04 5.45
C GLN A 24 8.70 1.89 5.73
N LYS A 25 9.73 1.82 4.86
CA LYS A 25 10.93 2.66 5.01
C LYS A 25 10.61 4.15 4.89
N LYS A 26 9.72 4.56 3.98
CA LYS A 26 9.29 5.98 3.83
C LYS A 26 8.67 6.51 5.12
N ASN A 27 7.95 5.68 5.87
CA ASN A 27 7.29 6.05 7.11
C ASN A 27 8.19 5.96 8.37
N ARG A 28 9.44 5.54 8.22
CA ARG A 28 10.37 5.29 9.36
C ARG A 28 10.63 6.52 10.22
N ILE A 29 10.67 7.72 9.64
CA ILE A 29 10.88 8.97 10.38
C ILE A 29 9.68 9.24 11.29
N LEU A 30 8.47 9.10 10.77
CA LEU A 30 7.24 9.26 11.56
C LEU A 30 7.17 8.22 12.69
N PHE A 31 7.52 6.98 12.39
CA PHE A 31 7.60 5.91 13.39
C PHE A 31 8.67 6.18 14.45
N GLY A 32 9.84 6.71 14.07
CA GLY A 32 10.88 7.13 15.00
C GLY A 32 10.39 8.19 15.98
N LEU A 33 9.68 9.21 15.51
CA LEU A 33 9.07 10.24 16.34
C LEU A 33 8.06 9.65 17.34
N VAL A 34 7.18 8.76 16.90
CA VAL A 34 6.20 8.09 17.77
C VAL A 34 6.90 7.26 18.84
N MET A 35 7.98 6.55 18.49
CA MET A 35 8.76 5.76 19.45
C MET A 35 9.47 6.63 20.49
N VAL A 36 10.11 7.72 20.07
CA VAL A 36 10.77 8.66 21.01
C VAL A 36 9.75 9.27 21.97
N THR A 37 8.60 9.71 21.47
CA THR A 37 7.52 10.24 22.32
C THR A 37 7.01 9.19 23.29
N GLY A 38 6.82 7.95 22.83
CA GLY A 38 6.42 6.82 23.68
C GLY A 38 7.41 6.56 24.81
N VAL A 39 8.71 6.51 24.51
CA VAL A 39 9.76 6.31 25.53
C VAL A 39 9.75 7.44 26.57
N LEU A 40 9.63 8.69 26.15
CA LEU A 40 9.56 9.83 27.07
C LEU A 40 8.34 9.74 28.00
N LEU A 41 7.20 9.32 27.48
CA LEU A 41 5.98 9.10 28.28
C LEU A 41 6.14 7.94 29.29
N VAL A 42 6.83 6.86 28.92
CA VAL A 42 7.17 5.76 29.83
C VAL A 42 8.08 6.24 30.96
N ILE A 43 9.15 6.96 30.63
CA ILE A 43 10.08 7.52 31.63
C ILE A 43 9.30 8.42 32.59
N ARG A 44 8.46 9.32 32.09
CA ARG A 44 7.62 10.18 32.91
C ARG A 44 6.67 9.40 33.84
N PHE A 45 6.10 8.32 33.35
CA PHE A 45 5.24 7.43 34.15
C PHE A 45 6.01 6.77 35.32
N PHE A 46 7.18 6.18 35.04
CA PHE A 46 8.01 5.55 36.07
C PHE A 46 8.53 6.57 37.08
N MET A 47 8.92 7.76 36.67
CA MET A 47 9.30 8.84 37.58
C MET A 47 8.13 9.23 38.50
N GLY A 48 6.91 9.31 37.97
CA GLY A 48 5.71 9.57 38.77
C GLY A 48 5.42 8.48 39.80
N LEU A 49 5.62 7.21 39.44
CA LEU A 49 5.50 6.06 40.37
C LEU A 49 6.54 6.12 41.49
N LEU A 50 7.80 6.38 41.13
CA LEU A 50 8.90 6.42 42.10
C LEU A 50 8.77 7.61 43.09
N VAL A 51 8.32 8.78 42.60
CA VAL A 51 8.26 10.00 43.41
C VAL A 51 6.96 10.10 44.23
N LYS A 52 5.83 9.66 43.65
CA LYS A 52 4.50 9.88 44.28
C LYS A 52 3.82 8.60 44.79
N HIS A 53 4.37 7.42 44.53
CA HIS A 53 3.78 6.12 44.87
C HIS A 53 2.31 5.96 44.42
N THR A 54 1.86 6.74 43.42
CA THR A 54 0.48 6.73 42.92
C THR A 54 0.45 6.37 41.44
N VAL A 55 -0.31 5.33 41.12
CA VAL A 55 -0.64 5.02 39.72
C VAL A 55 -1.73 5.99 39.30
N THR A 56 -1.38 6.99 38.50
CA THR A 56 -2.38 7.90 37.94
C THR A 56 -3.11 7.24 36.77
N SER A 57 -4.41 7.51 36.62
CA SER A 57 -5.22 7.06 35.47
C SER A 57 -4.54 7.42 34.12
N PHE A 58 -3.82 8.55 34.10
CA PHE A 58 -3.04 9.00 32.95
C PHE A 58 -1.91 8.01 32.58
N GLY A 59 -1.27 7.37 33.56
CA GLY A 59 -0.22 6.38 33.30
C GLY A 59 -0.75 5.11 32.64
N LEU A 60 -1.93 4.62 33.05
CA LEU A 60 -2.56 3.47 32.42
C LEU A 60 -2.93 3.75 30.96
N VAL A 61 -3.54 4.91 30.69
CA VAL A 61 -3.87 5.33 29.30
C VAL A 61 -2.60 5.40 28.44
N THR A 62 -1.51 5.95 28.99
CA THR A 62 -0.23 6.04 28.27
C THR A 62 0.31 4.66 27.90
N MET A 63 0.27 3.69 28.81
CA MET A 63 0.70 2.31 28.55
C MET A 63 -0.12 1.65 27.44
N VAL A 64 -1.44 1.83 27.43
CA VAL A 64 -2.33 1.33 26.38
C VAL A 64 -1.96 1.94 25.03
N VAL A 65 -1.76 3.25 24.96
CA VAL A 65 -1.37 3.95 23.72
C VAL A 65 -0.04 3.42 23.18
N ILE A 66 0.95 3.17 24.04
CA ILE A 66 2.25 2.62 23.63
C ILE A 66 2.11 1.21 23.07
N VAL A 67 1.35 0.33 23.74
CA VAL A 67 1.10 -1.03 23.25
C VAL A 67 0.42 -0.99 21.87
N PHE A 68 -0.58 -0.12 21.69
CA PHE A 68 -1.23 0.09 20.39
C PHE A 68 -0.24 0.62 19.34
N ALA A 69 0.61 1.58 19.69
CA ALA A 69 1.62 2.12 18.76
C ALA A 69 2.60 1.03 18.30
N ILE A 70 3.10 0.21 19.21
CA ILE A 70 3.98 -0.93 18.91
C ILE A 70 3.26 -1.93 18.00
N TYR A 71 2.02 -2.27 18.30
CA TYR A 71 1.20 -3.15 17.46
C TYR A 71 1.06 -2.60 16.03
N PHE A 72 0.68 -1.33 15.89
CA PHE A 72 0.53 -0.69 14.57
C PHE A 72 1.84 -0.62 13.79
N ILE A 73 2.97 -0.41 14.45
CA ILE A 73 4.28 -0.31 13.79
C ILE A 73 4.77 -1.67 13.29
N TYR A 74 4.62 -2.73 14.08
CA TYR A 74 5.23 -4.03 13.79
C TYR A 74 4.27 -5.06 13.20
N CYS A 75 3.04 -5.11 13.67
CA CYS A 75 2.09 -6.15 13.27
C CYS A 75 1.25 -5.74 12.05
N PHE A 76 0.78 -4.49 12.03
CA PHE A 76 -0.14 -4.03 10.98
C PHE A 76 0.45 -4.12 9.56
N PRO A 77 1.71 -3.68 9.30
CA PRO A 77 2.28 -3.79 7.96
C PRO A 77 2.45 -5.23 7.48
N SER A 78 2.79 -6.14 8.38
CA SER A 78 2.91 -7.57 8.05
C SER A 78 1.58 -8.18 7.67
N VAL A 79 0.49 -7.79 8.34
CA VAL A 79 -0.87 -8.23 8.03
C VAL A 79 -1.31 -7.71 6.67
N GLU A 80 -1.03 -6.44 6.36
CA GLU A 80 -1.37 -5.84 5.08
C GLU A 80 -0.65 -6.52 3.92
N THR A 81 0.65 -6.76 4.07
CA THR A 81 1.46 -7.49 3.06
C THR A 81 0.90 -8.89 2.82
N LYS A 82 0.60 -9.63 3.89
CA LYS A 82 0.02 -10.99 3.79
C LYS A 82 -1.34 -10.99 3.09
N LYS A 83 -2.19 -9.99 3.37
CA LYS A 83 -3.49 -9.84 2.70
C LYS A 83 -3.32 -9.55 1.21
N ALA A 84 -2.43 -8.63 0.84
CA ALA A 84 -2.18 -8.29 -0.55
C ALA A 84 -1.63 -9.51 -1.33
N ILE A 85 -0.68 -10.25 -0.76
CA ILE A 85 -0.15 -11.50 -1.35
C ILE A 85 -1.27 -12.54 -1.45
N GLY A 86 -2.11 -12.68 -0.44
CA GLY A 86 -3.27 -13.61 -0.48
C GLY A 86 -4.23 -13.29 -1.62
N CYS A 87 -4.62 -12.03 -1.77
CA CYS A 87 -5.47 -11.58 -2.87
C CYS A 87 -4.81 -11.82 -4.24
N PHE A 88 -3.50 -11.55 -4.35
CA PHE A 88 -2.76 -11.80 -5.57
C PHE A 88 -2.74 -13.30 -5.91
N ARG A 89 -2.41 -14.17 -4.94
CA ARG A 89 -2.37 -15.63 -5.13
C ARG A 89 -3.74 -16.20 -5.53
N GLU A 90 -4.81 -15.72 -4.93
CA GLU A 90 -6.17 -16.10 -5.26
C GLU A 90 -6.51 -15.72 -6.71
N PHE A 91 -6.10 -14.53 -7.13
CA PHE A 91 -6.32 -14.06 -8.51
C PHE A 91 -5.39 -14.75 -9.51
N ALA A 92 -4.09 -14.76 -9.25
CA ALA A 92 -3.06 -15.28 -10.15
C ALA A 92 -3.02 -16.81 -10.22
N GLY A 93 -3.52 -17.50 -9.19
CA GLY A 93 -3.46 -18.95 -9.08
C GLY A 93 -2.06 -19.51 -8.77
N GLY A 94 -1.09 -18.64 -8.41
CA GLY A 94 0.29 -19.01 -8.14
C GLY A 94 1.12 -17.89 -7.53
N GLN A 95 2.43 -18.11 -7.41
CA GLN A 95 3.38 -17.14 -6.83
C GLN A 95 3.86 -16.09 -7.84
N SER A 96 3.70 -16.33 -9.13
CA SER A 96 4.02 -15.41 -10.23
C SER A 96 2.98 -15.53 -11.33
N ALA A 97 2.64 -14.44 -11.97
CA ALA A 97 1.72 -14.43 -13.10
C ALA A 97 1.98 -13.24 -14.02
N VAL A 98 1.71 -13.44 -15.30
CA VAL A 98 1.65 -12.36 -16.27
C VAL A 98 0.24 -11.79 -16.26
N ILE A 99 0.14 -10.52 -15.89
CA ILE A 99 -1.12 -9.78 -15.83
C ILE A 99 -1.18 -8.81 -16.98
N THR A 100 -2.31 -8.79 -17.67
CA THR A 100 -2.60 -7.84 -18.74
C THR A 100 -3.56 -6.79 -18.22
N TYR A 101 -3.18 -5.53 -18.34
CA TYR A 101 -3.98 -4.36 -17.98
C TYR A 101 -4.45 -3.66 -19.23
N GLN A 102 -5.75 -3.45 -19.36
CA GLN A 102 -6.35 -2.73 -20.48
C GLN A 102 -7.15 -1.54 -19.96
N PHE A 103 -6.87 -0.36 -20.49
CA PHE A 103 -7.49 0.89 -20.09
C PHE A 103 -8.37 1.41 -21.24
N ALA A 104 -9.66 1.53 -20.95
CA ALA A 104 -10.68 2.07 -21.85
C ALA A 104 -11.62 2.98 -21.01
N ASP A 105 -12.92 2.76 -21.08
CA ASP A 105 -13.89 3.38 -20.14
C ASP A 105 -13.76 2.82 -18.72
N THR A 106 -13.25 1.61 -18.61
CA THR A 106 -12.94 0.91 -17.36
C THR A 106 -11.52 0.34 -17.42
N ILE A 107 -11.00 -0.09 -16.27
CA ILE A 107 -9.73 -0.78 -16.17
C ILE A 107 -10.01 -2.27 -16.11
N ARG A 108 -9.59 -3.00 -17.14
CA ARG A 108 -9.66 -4.46 -17.18
C ARG A 108 -8.32 -5.05 -16.80
N VAL A 109 -8.37 -6.05 -15.91
CA VAL A 109 -7.21 -6.77 -15.41
C VAL A 109 -7.43 -8.25 -15.69
N ALA A 110 -6.62 -8.83 -16.54
CA ALA A 110 -6.72 -10.23 -16.95
C ALA A 110 -5.48 -11.01 -16.53
N CYS A 111 -5.72 -12.22 -15.99
CA CYS A 111 -4.68 -13.19 -15.65
C CYS A 111 -5.17 -14.60 -16.02
N GLY A 112 -4.65 -15.13 -17.13
CA GLY A 112 -5.17 -16.37 -17.72
C GLY A 112 -6.64 -16.21 -18.09
N GLU A 113 -7.48 -17.10 -17.56
CA GLU A 113 -8.94 -17.05 -17.78
C GLU A 113 -9.68 -16.11 -16.83
N LYS A 114 -9.02 -15.64 -15.77
CA LYS A 114 -9.64 -14.75 -14.79
C LYS A 114 -9.57 -13.31 -15.26
N MET A 115 -10.67 -12.60 -15.10
CA MET A 115 -10.77 -11.18 -15.44
C MET A 115 -11.47 -10.42 -14.32
N MET A 116 -10.95 -9.26 -14.02
CA MET A 116 -11.57 -8.27 -13.13
C MET A 116 -11.70 -6.95 -13.86
N GLU A 117 -12.70 -6.17 -13.48
CA GLU A 117 -12.97 -4.86 -14.06
C GLU A 117 -13.14 -3.84 -12.92
N PHE A 118 -12.52 -2.68 -13.09
CA PHE A 118 -12.56 -1.58 -12.12
C PHE A 118 -12.94 -0.28 -12.82
N GLU A 119 -13.81 0.50 -12.19
CA GLU A 119 -14.06 1.87 -12.63
C GLU A 119 -12.97 2.81 -12.11
N TYR A 120 -12.65 3.88 -12.85
CA TYR A 120 -11.62 4.85 -12.43
C TYR A 120 -11.92 5.48 -11.07
N LYS A 121 -13.20 5.69 -10.73
CA LYS A 121 -13.62 6.20 -9.43
C LYS A 121 -13.23 5.30 -8.25
N GLN A 122 -12.97 4.03 -8.51
CA GLN A 122 -12.55 3.07 -7.48
C GLN A 122 -11.04 3.14 -7.19
N ILE A 123 -10.24 3.85 -8.00
CA ILE A 123 -8.83 4.06 -7.71
C ILE A 123 -8.73 4.93 -6.45
N MET A 124 -8.09 4.42 -5.41
CA MET A 124 -7.88 5.10 -4.14
C MET A 124 -6.60 5.94 -4.13
N GLY A 125 -5.61 5.56 -4.92
CA GLY A 125 -4.34 6.28 -5.00
C GLY A 125 -3.40 5.74 -6.07
N PHE A 126 -2.39 6.57 -6.39
CA PHE A 126 -1.30 6.25 -7.30
C PHE A 126 0.01 6.32 -6.52
N ASP A 127 0.90 5.36 -6.73
CA ASP A 127 2.27 5.42 -6.23
C ASP A 127 3.25 5.08 -7.36
N PHE A 128 4.39 5.79 -7.38
CA PHE A 128 5.48 5.51 -8.30
C PHE A 128 6.56 4.76 -7.51
N TRP A 129 6.74 3.49 -7.85
CA TRP A 129 7.71 2.63 -7.22
C TRP A 129 8.66 2.07 -8.28
N GLU A 130 9.91 2.50 -8.24
CA GLU A 130 10.92 2.13 -9.23
C GLU A 130 10.45 2.38 -10.67
N VAL A 131 10.32 1.30 -11.45
CA VAL A 131 9.85 1.32 -12.84
C VAL A 131 8.35 1.01 -12.95
N HIS A 132 7.62 1.01 -11.85
CA HIS A 132 6.21 0.66 -11.82
C HIS A 132 5.33 1.82 -11.37
N LEU A 133 4.15 1.91 -11.97
CA LEU A 133 3.02 2.64 -11.43
C LEU A 133 2.14 1.65 -10.67
N VAL A 134 1.93 1.90 -9.39
CA VAL A 134 1.09 1.07 -8.53
C VAL A 134 -0.23 1.78 -8.30
N LEU A 135 -1.32 1.19 -8.76
CA LEU A 135 -2.67 1.68 -8.49
C LEU A 135 -3.25 0.90 -7.33
N THR A 136 -3.73 1.61 -6.31
CA THR A 136 -4.47 1.00 -5.20
C THR A 136 -5.95 1.03 -5.51
N VAL A 137 -6.60 -0.13 -5.51
CA VAL A 137 -8.04 -0.31 -5.74
C VAL A 137 -8.71 -0.93 -4.51
N PRO A 138 -10.07 -1.00 -4.44
CA PRO A 138 -10.78 -1.60 -3.33
C PRO A 138 -10.31 -3.01 -2.98
N ARG A 139 -10.56 -3.43 -1.73
CA ARG A 139 -10.08 -4.69 -1.14
C ARG A 139 -8.55 -4.79 -1.06
N LYS A 140 -7.84 -3.63 -1.14
CA LYS A 140 -6.38 -3.55 -1.09
C LYS A 140 -5.67 -4.32 -2.20
N ALA A 141 -6.35 -4.54 -3.31
CA ALA A 141 -5.71 -5.05 -4.51
C ALA A 141 -4.80 -3.95 -5.09
N MET A 142 -3.65 -4.36 -5.59
CA MET A 142 -2.67 -3.48 -6.19
C MET A 142 -2.41 -3.90 -7.62
N LEU A 143 -2.46 -2.94 -8.51
CA LEU A 143 -2.18 -3.14 -9.92
C LEU A 143 -0.79 -2.58 -10.20
N PHE A 144 0.15 -3.45 -10.58
CA PHE A 144 1.53 -3.09 -10.89
C PHE A 144 1.68 -2.95 -12.40
N ILE A 145 1.87 -1.73 -12.87
CA ILE A 145 1.96 -1.39 -14.30
C ILE A 145 3.42 -1.03 -14.58
N ALA A 146 4.13 -1.88 -15.31
CA ALA A 146 5.52 -1.66 -15.63
C ALA A 146 5.69 -0.61 -16.73
N LYS A 147 6.65 0.31 -16.57
CA LYS A 147 6.90 1.42 -17.50
C LYS A 147 7.24 0.93 -18.91
N ASP A 148 8.01 -0.14 -19.04
CA ASP A 148 8.58 -0.59 -20.30
C ASP A 148 7.80 -1.77 -20.93
N SER A 149 6.61 -2.09 -20.40
CA SER A 149 5.81 -3.26 -20.81
C SER A 149 4.48 -2.88 -21.49
N PHE A 150 4.43 -1.73 -22.14
CA PHE A 150 3.28 -1.29 -22.91
C PHE A 150 3.28 -1.94 -24.29
N THR A 151 2.16 -2.56 -24.64
CA THR A 151 1.88 -3.06 -26.00
C THR A 151 1.08 -2.06 -26.82
N LYS A 152 0.34 -1.15 -26.14
CA LYS A 152 -0.39 -0.04 -26.77
C LYS A 152 -0.34 1.19 -25.87
N GLY A 153 0.00 2.35 -26.45
CA GLY A 153 0.21 3.61 -25.73
C GLY A 153 1.54 3.67 -25.02
N THR A 154 1.74 4.72 -24.24
CA THR A 154 2.97 4.94 -23.46
C THR A 154 2.67 5.16 -21.98
N PHE A 155 3.69 5.00 -21.14
CA PHE A 155 3.58 5.24 -19.71
C PHE A 155 3.20 6.68 -19.36
N GLU A 156 3.78 7.66 -20.05
CA GLU A 156 3.52 9.08 -19.77
C GLU A 156 2.11 9.48 -20.20
N GLU A 157 1.62 8.96 -21.34
CA GLU A 157 0.25 9.16 -21.79
C GLU A 157 -0.75 8.54 -20.82
N LEU A 158 -0.51 7.30 -20.35
CA LEU A 158 -1.36 6.68 -19.32
C LEU A 158 -1.38 7.50 -18.03
N LYS A 159 -0.25 8.01 -17.60
CA LYS A 159 -0.13 8.83 -16.39
C LYS A 159 -0.94 10.13 -16.50
N GLN A 160 -0.89 10.79 -17.67
CA GLN A 160 -1.69 11.98 -17.94
C GLN A 160 -3.18 11.62 -17.95
N PHE A 161 -3.56 10.58 -18.67
CA PHE A 161 -4.93 10.08 -18.77
C PHE A 161 -5.52 9.75 -17.39
N LEU A 162 -4.76 9.07 -16.52
CA LEU A 162 -5.21 8.74 -15.17
C LEU A 162 -5.40 10.00 -14.30
N ARG A 163 -4.55 11.02 -14.46
CA ARG A 163 -4.70 12.29 -13.76
C ARG A 163 -5.96 13.06 -14.21
N GLU A 164 -6.29 13.00 -15.49
CA GLU A 164 -7.51 13.61 -16.02
C GLU A 164 -8.77 12.89 -15.51
N LYS A 165 -8.74 11.55 -15.48
CA LYS A 165 -9.86 10.73 -14.99
C LYS A 165 -10.03 10.82 -13.48
N ARG A 166 -8.94 11.04 -12.70
CA ARG A 166 -8.93 11.07 -11.23
C ARG A 166 -8.03 12.18 -10.67
N PRO A 167 -8.43 13.46 -10.82
CA PRO A 167 -7.68 14.60 -10.30
C PRO A 167 -7.63 14.63 -8.76
N ASP A 168 -8.60 14.00 -8.10
CA ASP A 168 -8.76 13.88 -6.65
C ASP A 168 -7.98 12.71 -6.04
N ALA A 169 -7.48 11.77 -6.84
CA ALA A 169 -6.74 10.62 -6.34
C ALA A 169 -5.41 11.06 -5.70
N LYS A 170 -5.14 10.54 -4.50
CA LYS A 170 -3.90 10.84 -3.79
C LYS A 170 -2.71 10.27 -4.56
N ILE A 171 -1.77 11.14 -4.88
CA ILE A 171 -0.45 10.71 -5.34
C ILE A 171 0.33 10.36 -4.08
N LEU A 172 0.48 9.09 -3.81
CA LEU A 172 1.38 8.59 -2.77
C LEU A 172 2.81 8.80 -3.31
N LYS A 173 3.55 9.72 -2.65
CA LYS A 173 4.94 10.04 -3.00
C LYS A 173 5.89 9.05 -2.36
#